data_1d4a1a27c8adc4ad423987a6d2224c47
#
_entry.id   1d4a1a27c8adc4ad423987a6d2224c47
#
_cell.length_a   1.000
_cell.length_b   1.000
_cell.length_c   1.000
_cell.angle_alpha   90.00
_cell.angle_beta   90.00
_cell.angle_gamma   90.00
#
_symmetry.space_group_name_H-M   'P 1'
#
loop_
_entity.id
_entity.type
_entity.pdbx_description
1 polymer ?
#
loop_
_entity_poly.entity_id
_entity_poly.type
_entity_poly.pdbx_seq_one_letter_code
_entity_poly.pdbx_strand_id
1 'polypeptide(L)'
;MEAKYLKINPADNVAVAITALPAGEKLTVDGKEITLNEDVPAGHKFALKDFAESENVIKYGYPIGHARKAQKQGDWMNENNIKTNLSGLLEYTYNPVNVDLNTTTLNLNTGAPNLTFRGYKRKNGDVGVRNEIWIIPTVGCVNGIINQLAEGLRRETGGKGVDAIMAYPHNYGCSQLGDDHENTKKILRDMVLHPNAGAVLVVGLGCENNQPDVFREFLGDYDQERVKFMVTQKVGDEYEEGMELLRELYAKAIQDQREDIPLSELRVGLKCGGSDGFSGIT
;
A
#
# COMPACT_ATOMS: atom_id res chain seq x y z
N MET A 1 27.99 -17.78 -16.67
CA MET A 1 27.99 -18.13 -15.25
C MET A 1 26.79 -17.44 -14.63
N GLU A 2 25.96 -18.16 -13.92
CA GLU A 2 24.87 -17.54 -13.16
C GLU A 2 25.44 -16.65 -12.06
N ALA A 3 24.82 -15.48 -11.87
CA ALA A 3 25.20 -14.56 -10.80
C ALA A 3 24.89 -15.21 -9.44
N LYS A 4 25.89 -15.35 -8.58
CA LYS A 4 25.76 -15.95 -7.26
C LYS A 4 25.34 -14.96 -6.18
N TYR A 5 25.55 -13.68 -6.42
CA TYR A 5 25.24 -12.57 -5.51
C TYR A 5 24.76 -11.36 -6.29
N LEU A 6 24.16 -10.41 -5.57
CA LEU A 6 23.74 -9.13 -6.09
C LEU A 6 24.21 -8.00 -5.18
N LYS A 7 24.93 -7.03 -5.74
CA LYS A 7 25.18 -5.72 -5.15
C LYS A 7 24.35 -4.71 -5.94
N ILE A 8 23.46 -3.97 -5.27
CA ILE A 8 22.41 -3.17 -5.91
C ILE A 8 22.88 -1.75 -6.19
N ASN A 9 23.55 -1.15 -5.21
CA ASN A 9 24.06 0.23 -5.30
C ASN A 9 25.58 0.25 -5.11
N PRO A 10 26.33 1.09 -5.83
CA PRO A 10 27.78 1.23 -5.62
C PRO A 10 28.17 1.54 -4.16
N ALA A 11 27.32 2.26 -3.40
CA ALA A 11 27.56 2.59 -2.00
C ALA A 11 27.30 1.42 -1.03
N ASP A 12 26.72 0.31 -1.48
CA ASP A 12 26.41 -0.82 -0.61
C ASP A 12 27.70 -1.44 -0.05
N ASN A 13 27.69 -1.68 1.26
CA ASN A 13 28.75 -2.36 1.99
C ASN A 13 28.42 -3.79 2.38
N VAL A 14 27.26 -4.28 1.89
CA VAL A 14 26.85 -5.70 1.91
C VAL A 14 26.36 -6.09 0.51
N ALA A 15 26.43 -7.39 0.19
CA ALA A 15 25.79 -7.96 -0.99
C ALA A 15 24.82 -9.07 -0.57
N VAL A 16 23.87 -9.40 -1.46
CA VAL A 16 22.85 -10.42 -1.22
C VAL A 16 23.21 -11.68 -1.99
N ALA A 17 23.24 -12.80 -1.31
CA ALA A 17 23.40 -14.13 -1.94
C ALA A 17 22.11 -14.50 -2.69
N ILE A 18 22.19 -14.77 -3.99
CA ILE A 18 21.06 -15.22 -4.83
C ILE A 18 20.77 -16.70 -4.55
N THR A 19 21.81 -17.49 -4.34
CA THR A 19 21.75 -18.90 -3.96
C THR A 19 22.45 -19.09 -2.62
N ALA A 20 22.23 -20.21 -1.94
CA ALA A 20 23.02 -20.55 -0.75
C ALA A 20 24.49 -20.65 -1.12
N LEU A 21 25.35 -20.00 -0.35
CA LEU A 21 26.79 -19.92 -0.55
C LEU A 21 27.50 -20.58 0.64
N PRO A 22 28.38 -21.58 0.44
CA PRO A 22 29.06 -22.24 1.53
C PRO A 22 30.21 -21.41 2.11
N ALA A 23 30.56 -21.68 3.35
CA ALA A 23 31.78 -21.15 3.98
C ALA A 23 33.02 -21.48 3.15
N GLY A 24 33.96 -20.54 3.08
CA GLY A 24 35.18 -20.65 2.28
C GLY A 24 35.01 -20.34 0.79
N GLU A 25 33.78 -20.09 0.32
CA GLU A 25 33.57 -19.70 -1.07
C GLU A 25 34.20 -18.33 -1.34
N LYS A 26 34.85 -18.23 -2.50
CA LYS A 26 35.51 -17.01 -2.98
C LYS A 26 34.67 -16.34 -4.06
N LEU A 27 34.34 -15.09 -3.78
CA LEU A 27 33.51 -14.26 -4.67
C LEU A 27 34.30 -13.02 -5.10
N THR A 28 34.20 -12.62 -6.35
CA THR A 28 34.80 -11.36 -6.82
C THR A 28 33.73 -10.29 -6.86
N VAL A 29 33.79 -9.31 -5.94
CA VAL A 29 32.87 -8.18 -5.86
C VAL A 29 33.64 -6.89 -6.10
N ASP A 30 33.23 -6.09 -7.10
CA ASP A 30 33.92 -4.85 -7.50
C ASP A 30 35.44 -5.03 -7.73
N GLY A 31 35.84 -6.17 -8.28
CA GLY A 31 37.24 -6.50 -8.56
C GLY A 31 38.05 -6.96 -7.33
N LYS A 32 37.42 -7.10 -6.15
CA LYS A 32 38.05 -7.61 -4.93
C LYS A 32 37.58 -9.01 -4.62
N GLU A 33 38.51 -9.90 -4.25
CA GLU A 33 38.17 -11.24 -3.78
C GLU A 33 37.72 -11.17 -2.33
N ILE A 34 36.54 -11.75 -2.05
CA ILE A 34 35.94 -11.90 -0.73
C ILE A 34 35.77 -13.38 -0.47
N THR A 35 36.28 -13.87 0.66
CA THR A 35 36.09 -15.24 1.12
C THR A 35 35.02 -15.24 2.21
N LEU A 36 33.99 -16.06 2.06
CA LEU A 36 32.94 -16.20 3.07
C LEU A 36 33.45 -16.94 4.30
N ASN A 37 33.18 -16.40 5.49
CA ASN A 37 33.64 -16.97 6.76
C ASN A 37 32.69 -18.05 7.30
N GLU A 38 31.46 -18.06 6.83
CA GLU A 38 30.40 -18.98 7.22
C GLU A 38 29.41 -19.21 6.07
N ASP A 39 28.50 -20.17 6.20
CA ASP A 39 27.46 -20.43 5.21
C ASP A 39 26.49 -19.25 5.15
N VAL A 40 26.19 -18.75 3.95
CA VAL A 40 25.23 -17.65 3.75
C VAL A 40 24.02 -18.19 2.98
N PRO A 41 22.83 -18.24 3.62
CA PRO A 41 21.62 -18.70 2.95
C PRO A 41 21.20 -17.81 1.78
N ALA A 42 20.45 -18.34 0.82
CA ALA A 42 19.87 -17.56 -0.27
C ALA A 42 18.97 -16.43 0.28
N GLY A 43 19.06 -15.26 -0.34
CA GLY A 43 18.34 -14.05 0.10
C GLY A 43 18.99 -13.32 1.27
N HIS A 44 20.05 -13.87 1.88
CA HIS A 44 20.76 -13.26 2.99
C HIS A 44 21.97 -12.43 2.55
N LYS A 45 22.43 -11.56 3.44
CA LYS A 45 23.52 -10.61 3.17
C LYS A 45 24.85 -11.11 3.70
N PHE A 46 25.94 -10.77 3.02
CA PHE A 46 27.30 -10.94 3.52
C PHE A 46 28.06 -9.62 3.46
N ALA A 47 29.04 -9.46 4.35
CA ALA A 47 29.82 -8.23 4.51
C ALA A 47 30.84 -8.07 3.35
N LEU A 48 30.85 -6.89 2.73
CA LEU A 48 31.83 -6.55 1.69
C LEU A 48 33.11 -5.91 2.23
N LYS A 49 33.09 -5.55 3.53
CA LYS A 49 34.22 -4.99 4.25
C LYS A 49 34.14 -5.34 5.73
N ASP A 50 35.19 -5.00 6.48
CA ASP A 50 35.14 -5.01 7.96
C ASP A 50 34.20 -3.90 8.46
N PHE A 51 33.43 -4.18 9.51
CA PHE A 51 32.57 -3.21 10.19
C PHE A 51 33.06 -3.01 11.62
N ALA A 52 33.11 -1.75 12.05
CA ALA A 52 33.21 -1.42 13.47
C ALA A 52 31.84 -1.59 14.15
N GLU A 53 31.81 -1.71 15.47
CA GLU A 53 30.58 -1.65 16.24
C GLU A 53 29.86 -0.31 16.01
N SER A 54 28.55 -0.33 15.88
CA SER A 54 27.67 0.81 15.57
C SER A 54 27.86 1.41 14.17
N GLU A 55 28.70 0.82 13.32
CA GLU A 55 28.84 1.28 11.94
C GLU A 55 27.61 0.91 11.09
N ASN A 56 27.15 1.85 10.26
CA ASN A 56 25.98 1.65 9.42
C ASN A 56 26.19 0.56 8.35
N VAL A 57 25.21 -0.34 8.27
CA VAL A 57 25.08 -1.32 7.20
C VAL A 57 24.27 -0.67 6.07
N ILE A 58 24.89 -0.48 4.92
CA ILE A 58 24.31 0.19 3.76
C ILE A 58 23.84 -0.89 2.75
N LYS A 59 22.58 -0.82 2.36
CA LYS A 59 21.98 -1.63 1.30
C LYS A 59 21.02 -0.74 0.49
N TYR A 60 21.00 -0.87 -0.81
CA TYR A 60 20.24 0.01 -1.71
C TYR A 60 20.71 1.48 -1.69
N GLY A 61 21.94 1.74 -1.25
CA GLY A 61 22.46 3.08 -1.05
C GLY A 61 22.04 3.74 0.27
N TYR A 62 21.28 3.06 1.13
CA TYR A 62 20.73 3.59 2.38
C TYR A 62 21.07 2.72 3.60
N PRO A 63 21.20 3.33 4.81
CA PRO A 63 21.39 2.58 6.04
C PRO A 63 20.16 1.72 6.35
N ILE A 64 20.33 0.40 6.42
CA ILE A 64 19.30 -0.56 6.85
C ILE A 64 19.37 -0.90 8.33
N GLY A 65 20.40 -0.41 9.02
CA GLY A 65 20.71 -0.65 10.41
C GLY A 65 22.19 -0.40 10.67
N HIS A 66 22.68 -0.83 11.83
CA HIS A 66 24.09 -0.75 12.20
C HIS A 66 24.59 -2.09 12.76
N ALA A 67 25.90 -2.32 12.68
CA ALA A 67 26.53 -3.50 13.24
C ALA A 67 26.45 -3.48 14.78
N ARG A 68 25.96 -4.55 15.40
CA ARG A 68 25.89 -4.68 16.88
C ARG A 68 27.24 -4.86 17.54
N LYS A 69 28.21 -5.36 16.80
CA LYS A 69 29.61 -5.61 17.20
C LYS A 69 30.48 -5.59 15.95
N ALA A 70 31.78 -5.53 16.12
CA ALA A 70 32.71 -5.63 14.99
C ALA A 70 32.44 -6.89 14.17
N GLN A 71 32.41 -6.75 12.84
CA GLN A 71 32.23 -7.83 11.87
C GLN A 71 33.37 -7.82 10.87
N LYS A 72 33.65 -8.96 10.28
CA LYS A 72 34.69 -9.12 9.27
C LYS A 72 34.10 -9.17 7.86
N GLN A 73 34.89 -8.77 6.88
CA GLN A 73 34.60 -9.03 5.48
C GLN A 73 34.33 -10.54 5.29
N GLY A 74 33.23 -10.87 4.60
CA GLY A 74 32.80 -12.24 4.37
C GLY A 74 31.87 -12.83 5.45
N ASP A 75 31.62 -12.12 6.54
CA ASP A 75 30.66 -12.56 7.57
C ASP A 75 29.23 -12.52 7.04
N TRP A 76 28.39 -13.48 7.48
CA TRP A 76 26.97 -13.46 7.24
C TRP A 76 26.29 -12.37 8.08
N MET A 77 25.67 -11.41 7.42
CA MET A 77 25.03 -10.25 8.05
C MET A 77 23.53 -10.54 8.27
N ASN A 78 23.13 -10.75 9.52
CA ASN A 78 21.79 -11.18 9.93
C ASN A 78 21.28 -10.44 11.18
N GLU A 79 20.15 -10.85 11.76
CA GLU A 79 19.52 -10.24 12.93
C GLU A 79 20.36 -10.33 14.22
N ASN A 80 21.31 -11.24 14.27
CA ASN A 80 22.20 -11.38 15.46
C ASN A 80 23.33 -10.35 15.46
N ASN A 81 23.70 -9.83 14.29
CA ASN A 81 24.81 -8.90 14.15
C ASN A 81 24.44 -7.54 13.51
N ILE A 82 23.20 -7.38 13.06
CA ILE A 82 22.64 -6.09 12.63
C ILE A 82 21.50 -5.69 13.58
N LYS A 83 21.45 -4.41 13.97
CA LYS A 83 20.35 -3.79 14.69
C LYS A 83 19.75 -2.68 13.83
N THR A 84 18.41 -2.58 13.81
CA THR A 84 17.73 -1.48 13.12
C THR A 84 18.11 -0.11 13.71
N ASN A 85 18.15 0.91 12.85
CA ASN A 85 18.31 2.29 13.28
C ASN A 85 16.99 2.92 13.76
N LEU A 86 15.87 2.22 13.60
CA LEU A 86 14.56 2.67 14.07
C LEU A 86 14.51 2.54 15.60
N SER A 87 14.35 3.65 16.29
CA SER A 87 14.23 3.70 17.76
C SER A 87 13.28 4.82 18.16
N GLY A 88 12.25 4.49 18.96
CA GLY A 88 11.26 5.46 19.45
C GLY A 88 10.37 6.07 18.35
N LEU A 89 9.76 7.20 18.68
CA LEU A 89 9.01 8.02 17.72
C LEU A 89 10.02 8.85 16.91
N LEU A 90 10.01 8.68 15.60
CA LEU A 90 10.86 9.42 14.68
C LEU A 90 10.06 10.58 14.08
N GLU A 91 10.67 11.75 14.04
CA GLU A 91 10.16 12.86 13.23
C GLU A 91 10.57 12.61 11.77
N TYR A 92 9.58 12.46 10.92
CA TYR A 92 9.80 12.28 9.50
C TYR A 92 9.66 13.62 8.78
N THR A 93 10.70 14.00 8.06
CA THR A 93 10.64 15.13 7.12
C THR A 93 10.65 14.60 5.70
N TYR A 94 9.75 15.14 4.87
CA TYR A 94 9.75 14.82 3.45
C TYR A 94 11.01 15.45 2.81
N ASN A 95 11.90 14.59 2.37
CA ASN A 95 13.13 14.98 1.66
C ASN A 95 13.15 14.29 0.30
N PRO A 96 12.48 14.88 -0.73
CA PRO A 96 12.36 14.27 -2.03
C PRO A 96 13.73 14.15 -2.71
N VAL A 97 14.02 12.98 -3.25
CA VAL A 97 15.13 12.81 -4.19
C VAL A 97 14.63 13.21 -5.57
N ASN A 98 15.16 14.31 -6.09
CA ASN A 98 14.88 14.71 -7.47
C ASN A 98 15.65 13.77 -8.40
N VAL A 99 14.94 12.83 -9.01
CA VAL A 99 15.48 11.96 -10.06
C VAL A 99 15.29 12.68 -11.40
N ASP A 100 16.38 12.96 -12.10
CA ASP A 100 16.29 13.42 -13.48
C ASP A 100 15.85 12.23 -14.36
N LEU A 101 14.57 12.19 -14.68
CA LEU A 101 13.97 11.17 -15.52
C LEU A 101 14.52 11.13 -16.95
N ASN A 102 15.21 12.21 -17.38
CA ASN A 102 15.84 12.25 -18.69
C ASN A 102 17.17 11.46 -18.76
N THR A 103 17.78 11.19 -17.61
CA THR A 103 19.03 10.43 -17.52
C THR A 103 18.84 8.96 -17.15
N THR A 104 17.63 8.56 -16.75
CA THR A 104 17.30 7.16 -16.51
C THR A 104 17.20 6.40 -17.83
N THR A 105 17.77 5.19 -17.84
CA THR A 105 17.81 4.28 -19.01
C THR A 105 16.42 3.85 -19.53
N LEU A 106 15.37 4.11 -18.76
CA LEU A 106 13.99 4.08 -19.23
C LEU A 106 13.72 5.38 -19.99
N ASN A 107 14.15 5.39 -21.24
CA ASN A 107 13.84 6.48 -22.16
C ASN A 107 12.34 6.41 -22.52
N LEU A 108 11.47 6.81 -21.56
CA LEU A 108 10.01 6.94 -21.77
C LEU A 108 9.70 8.02 -22.82
N ASN A 109 10.67 8.84 -23.20
CA ASN A 109 10.64 9.72 -24.37
C ASN A 109 10.81 8.88 -25.66
N THR A 110 9.98 7.88 -25.85
CA THR A 110 9.92 7.09 -27.09
C THR A 110 9.36 7.88 -28.27
N GLY A 111 9.21 9.19 -28.16
CA GLY A 111 8.53 10.00 -29.17
C GLY A 111 7.03 9.67 -29.30
N ALA A 112 6.48 8.86 -28.40
CA ALA A 112 5.04 8.63 -28.33
C ALA A 112 4.38 9.79 -27.56
N PRO A 113 3.88 10.82 -28.26
CA PRO A 113 3.13 11.87 -27.60
C PRO A 113 1.83 11.25 -27.07
N ASN A 114 1.51 11.54 -25.82
CA ASN A 114 0.21 11.23 -25.23
C ASN A 114 -0.07 9.74 -24.94
N LEU A 115 0.78 9.09 -24.13
CA LEU A 115 0.43 7.81 -23.55
C LEU A 115 -0.83 7.98 -22.70
N THR A 116 -1.84 7.15 -22.96
CA THR A 116 -3.11 7.14 -22.23
C THR A 116 -3.40 5.76 -21.67
N PHE A 117 -4.30 5.70 -20.68
CA PHE A 117 -4.91 4.48 -20.20
C PHE A 117 -6.43 4.61 -20.15
N ARG A 118 -7.15 3.51 -20.13
CA ARG A 118 -8.60 3.49 -20.03
C ARG A 118 -9.03 3.60 -18.57
N GLY A 119 -9.52 4.77 -18.15
CA GLY A 119 -9.91 5.08 -16.77
C GLY A 119 -11.28 5.74 -16.67
N TYR A 120 -11.71 5.97 -15.43
CA TYR A 120 -12.97 6.65 -15.10
C TYR A 120 -12.68 8.02 -14.50
N LYS A 121 -13.08 9.08 -15.15
CA LYS A 121 -12.96 10.44 -14.64
C LYS A 121 -14.11 10.73 -13.67
N ARG A 122 -13.78 11.18 -12.46
CA ARG A 122 -14.76 11.56 -11.45
C ARG A 122 -15.09 13.05 -11.53
N LYS A 123 -16.23 13.42 -10.95
CA LYS A 123 -16.74 14.80 -10.98
C LYS A 123 -15.74 15.83 -10.37
N ASN A 124 -14.98 15.42 -9.36
CA ASN A 124 -13.93 16.22 -8.71
C ASN A 124 -12.61 16.30 -9.51
N GLY A 125 -12.54 15.62 -10.66
CA GLY A 125 -11.35 15.54 -11.50
C GLY A 125 -10.42 14.36 -11.22
N ASP A 126 -10.58 13.64 -10.13
CA ASP A 126 -9.81 12.43 -9.84
C ASP A 126 -10.12 11.31 -10.85
N VAL A 127 -9.17 10.38 -10.99
CA VAL A 127 -9.26 9.30 -11.98
C VAL A 127 -9.13 7.95 -11.30
N GLY A 128 -10.12 7.09 -11.55
CA GLY A 128 -10.11 5.69 -11.16
C GLY A 128 -9.70 4.77 -12.31
N VAL A 129 -8.98 3.71 -12.00
CA VAL A 129 -8.70 2.61 -12.94
C VAL A 129 -9.78 1.53 -12.87
N ARG A 130 -10.62 1.59 -11.85
CA ARG A 130 -11.75 0.68 -11.59
C ARG A 130 -13.03 1.47 -11.31
N ASN A 131 -14.17 0.81 -11.46
CA ASN A 131 -15.49 1.35 -11.12
C ASN A 131 -16.20 0.35 -10.21
N GLU A 132 -15.99 0.49 -8.92
CA GLU A 132 -16.47 -0.46 -7.91
C GLU A 132 -17.58 0.16 -7.04
N ILE A 133 -18.41 -0.67 -6.44
CA ILE A 133 -19.33 -0.27 -5.37
C ILE A 133 -18.74 -0.74 -4.05
N TRP A 134 -18.53 0.21 -3.14
CA TRP A 134 -17.95 -0.05 -1.84
C TRP A 134 -18.96 0.17 -0.72
N ILE A 135 -18.96 -0.74 0.25
CA ILE A 135 -19.75 -0.61 1.49
C ILE A 135 -18.76 -0.47 2.63
N ILE A 136 -18.74 0.71 3.24
CA ILE A 136 -17.74 1.11 4.23
C ILE A 136 -18.43 1.32 5.57
N PRO A 137 -18.09 0.55 6.63
CA PRO A 137 -18.65 0.75 7.94
C PRO A 137 -17.93 1.88 8.69
N THR A 138 -18.66 2.63 9.50
CA THR A 138 -18.03 3.57 10.46
C THR A 138 -17.57 2.86 11.73
N VAL A 139 -18.09 1.65 11.97
CA VAL A 139 -17.80 0.84 13.16
C VAL A 139 -17.89 -0.66 12.85
N GLY A 140 -17.07 -1.46 13.53
CA GLY A 140 -17.04 -2.92 13.35
C GLY A 140 -18.35 -3.65 13.68
N CYS A 141 -19.24 -3.05 14.49
CA CYS A 141 -20.51 -3.65 14.88
C CYS A 141 -21.44 -3.96 13.69
N VAL A 142 -21.32 -3.22 12.58
CA VAL A 142 -22.15 -3.40 11.39
C VAL A 142 -21.50 -4.28 10.32
N ASN A 143 -20.38 -4.93 10.64
CA ASN A 143 -19.67 -5.81 9.68
C ASN A 143 -20.56 -6.94 9.13
N GLY A 144 -21.46 -7.47 9.96
CA GLY A 144 -22.40 -8.52 9.55
C GLY A 144 -23.32 -8.06 8.43
N ILE A 145 -23.98 -6.92 8.64
CA ILE A 145 -24.95 -6.39 7.67
C ILE A 145 -24.29 -5.93 6.38
N ILE A 146 -23.13 -5.26 6.42
CA ILE A 146 -22.46 -4.81 5.19
C ILE A 146 -22.01 -5.97 4.31
N ASN A 147 -21.61 -7.11 4.89
CA ASN A 147 -21.31 -8.32 4.12
C ASN A 147 -22.57 -8.90 3.45
N GLN A 148 -23.68 -8.94 4.18
CA GLN A 148 -24.97 -9.41 3.62
C GLN A 148 -25.46 -8.52 2.48
N LEU A 149 -25.32 -7.20 2.64
CA LEU A 149 -25.67 -6.21 1.61
C LEU A 149 -24.82 -6.38 0.34
N ALA A 150 -23.51 -6.53 0.50
CA ALA A 150 -22.62 -6.78 -0.63
C ALA A 150 -22.99 -8.07 -1.38
N GLU A 151 -23.26 -9.12 -0.65
CA GLU A 151 -23.66 -10.41 -1.22
C GLU A 151 -25.04 -10.32 -1.89
N GLY A 152 -26.00 -9.61 -1.26
CA GLY A 152 -27.31 -9.36 -1.82
C GLY A 152 -27.24 -8.66 -3.17
N LEU A 153 -26.51 -7.56 -3.25
CA LEU A 153 -26.34 -6.82 -4.50
C LEU A 153 -25.61 -7.64 -5.57
N ARG A 154 -24.57 -8.43 -5.20
CA ARG A 154 -23.90 -9.33 -6.15
C ARG A 154 -24.88 -10.36 -6.75
N ARG A 155 -25.77 -10.94 -5.93
CA ARG A 155 -26.79 -11.90 -6.41
C ARG A 155 -27.79 -11.24 -7.34
N GLU A 156 -28.31 -10.06 -6.98
CA GLU A 156 -29.30 -9.35 -7.82
C GLU A 156 -28.72 -8.96 -9.18
N THR A 157 -27.49 -8.47 -9.21
CA THR A 157 -26.86 -7.91 -10.41
C THR A 157 -26.06 -8.95 -11.21
N GLY A 158 -25.78 -10.10 -10.63
CA GLY A 158 -24.83 -11.08 -11.16
C GLY A 158 -23.40 -10.53 -11.26
N GLY A 159 -23.07 -9.46 -10.50
CA GLY A 159 -21.78 -8.80 -10.53
C GLY A 159 -21.47 -8.06 -11.83
N LYS A 160 -22.48 -7.75 -12.66
CA LYS A 160 -22.31 -7.11 -13.97
C LYS A 160 -22.33 -5.59 -13.86
N GLY A 161 -21.78 -4.88 -14.84
CA GLY A 161 -21.87 -3.43 -14.97
C GLY A 161 -20.89 -2.63 -14.12
N VAL A 162 -20.24 -3.26 -13.12
CA VAL A 162 -19.18 -2.68 -12.30
C VAL A 162 -18.03 -3.68 -12.16
N ASP A 163 -16.84 -3.20 -11.80
CA ASP A 163 -15.65 -4.05 -11.68
C ASP A 163 -15.68 -4.94 -10.43
N ALA A 164 -16.32 -4.48 -9.35
CA ALA A 164 -16.55 -5.25 -8.12
C ALA A 164 -17.62 -4.60 -7.22
N ILE A 165 -18.18 -5.40 -6.31
CA ILE A 165 -19.02 -4.94 -5.20
C ILE A 165 -18.37 -5.47 -3.93
N MET A 166 -17.88 -4.56 -3.07
CA MET A 166 -17.00 -4.90 -1.95
C MET A 166 -17.53 -4.33 -0.63
N ALA A 167 -17.53 -5.15 0.42
CA ALA A 167 -17.63 -4.68 1.80
C ALA A 167 -16.21 -4.63 2.38
N TYR A 168 -15.93 -3.61 3.20
CA TYR A 168 -14.64 -3.42 3.86
C TYR A 168 -14.77 -3.53 5.38
N PRO A 169 -14.99 -4.74 5.94
CA PRO A 169 -15.14 -4.92 7.38
C PRO A 169 -13.85 -4.56 8.13
N HIS A 170 -14.01 -3.95 9.30
CA HIS A 170 -12.91 -3.65 10.21
C HIS A 170 -13.38 -3.71 11.67
N ASN A 171 -12.46 -3.68 12.64
CA ASN A 171 -12.77 -3.82 14.07
C ASN A 171 -12.69 -2.50 14.86
N TYR A 172 -12.74 -1.37 14.16
CA TYR A 172 -12.53 -0.03 14.74
C TYR A 172 -13.85 0.77 14.80
N GLY A 173 -13.75 2.01 15.25
CA GLY A 173 -14.86 2.98 15.25
C GLY A 173 -15.62 3.07 16.57
N CYS A 174 -15.49 2.08 17.45
CA CYS A 174 -16.05 2.07 18.79
C CYS A 174 -14.95 2.10 19.83
N SER A 175 -15.11 2.91 20.90
CA SER A 175 -14.17 3.02 22.02
C SER A 175 -12.73 3.42 21.64
N GLN A 176 -12.54 4.03 20.47
CA GLN A 176 -11.28 4.62 20.08
C GLN A 176 -11.17 6.05 20.62
N LEU A 177 -9.97 6.43 21.07
CA LEU A 177 -9.65 7.74 21.62
C LEU A 177 -8.43 8.35 20.92
N GLY A 178 -8.35 9.68 20.93
CA GLY A 178 -7.18 10.40 20.43
C GLY A 178 -6.81 10.07 19.00
N ASP A 179 -5.54 9.86 18.78
CA ASP A 179 -4.96 9.66 17.44
C ASP A 179 -5.49 8.42 16.74
N ASP A 180 -5.80 7.35 17.46
CA ASP A 180 -6.37 6.13 16.88
C ASP A 180 -7.72 6.41 16.22
N HIS A 181 -8.57 7.21 16.90
CA HIS A 181 -9.87 7.64 16.35
C HIS A 181 -9.69 8.55 15.12
N GLU A 182 -8.80 9.55 15.23
CA GLU A 182 -8.53 10.48 14.15
C GLU A 182 -7.92 9.78 12.91
N ASN A 183 -7.04 8.80 13.12
CA ASN A 183 -6.46 8.03 12.01
C ASN A 183 -7.51 7.13 11.36
N THR A 184 -8.38 6.49 12.13
CA THR A 184 -9.49 5.70 11.58
C THR A 184 -10.41 6.58 10.72
N LYS A 185 -10.80 7.75 11.20
CA LYS A 185 -11.62 8.71 10.42
C LYS A 185 -10.95 9.09 9.09
N LYS A 186 -9.66 9.42 9.12
CA LYS A 186 -8.91 9.80 7.92
C LYS A 186 -8.87 8.67 6.90
N ILE A 187 -8.55 7.44 7.35
CA ILE A 187 -8.49 6.27 6.48
C ILE A 187 -9.85 6.00 5.83
N LEU A 188 -10.92 6.00 6.63
CA LEU A 188 -12.27 5.76 6.12
C LEU A 188 -12.72 6.87 5.15
N ARG A 189 -12.39 8.15 5.43
CA ARG A 189 -12.64 9.24 4.50
C ARG A 189 -11.94 9.03 3.17
N ASP A 190 -10.67 8.68 3.21
CA ASP A 190 -9.86 8.47 2.01
C ASP A 190 -10.36 7.26 1.20
N MET A 191 -10.92 6.25 1.86
CA MET A 191 -11.62 5.15 1.20
C MET A 191 -12.93 5.61 0.54
N VAL A 192 -13.77 6.39 1.25
CA VAL A 192 -15.04 6.90 0.69
C VAL A 192 -14.81 7.78 -0.54
N LEU A 193 -13.76 8.59 -0.52
CA LEU A 193 -13.41 9.51 -1.60
C LEU A 193 -12.49 8.89 -2.66
N HIS A 194 -12.15 7.60 -2.54
CA HIS A 194 -11.22 6.95 -3.45
C HIS A 194 -11.77 6.85 -4.87
N PRO A 195 -11.04 7.26 -5.92
CA PRO A 195 -11.57 7.34 -7.29
C PRO A 195 -11.93 5.99 -7.93
N ASN A 196 -11.43 4.87 -7.41
CA ASN A 196 -11.86 3.53 -7.85
C ASN A 196 -13.27 3.16 -7.36
N ALA A 197 -13.78 3.83 -6.32
CA ALA A 197 -15.15 3.69 -5.89
C ALA A 197 -16.06 4.52 -6.82
N GLY A 198 -16.80 3.86 -7.69
CA GLY A 198 -17.84 4.47 -8.51
C GLY A 198 -19.05 4.87 -7.68
N ALA A 199 -19.32 4.14 -6.60
CA ALA A 199 -20.35 4.48 -5.62
C ALA A 199 -20.00 3.88 -4.24
N VAL A 200 -20.46 4.53 -3.17
CA VAL A 200 -20.17 4.14 -1.79
C VAL A 200 -21.42 4.21 -0.92
N LEU A 201 -21.69 3.15 -0.19
CA LEU A 201 -22.63 3.15 0.93
C LEU A 201 -21.84 3.17 2.25
N VAL A 202 -21.96 4.23 3.02
CA VAL A 202 -21.40 4.32 4.37
C VAL A 202 -22.44 3.84 5.37
N VAL A 203 -22.09 2.86 6.20
CA VAL A 203 -23.01 2.23 7.15
C VAL A 203 -22.49 2.44 8.58
N GLY A 204 -23.31 3.09 9.41
CA GLY A 204 -23.06 3.25 10.83
C GLY A 204 -24.08 2.52 11.69
N LEU A 205 -23.73 2.29 12.96
CA LEU A 205 -24.64 1.74 13.96
C LEU A 205 -25.55 2.84 14.55
N GLY A 206 -24.94 3.92 15.06
CA GLY A 206 -25.63 5.06 15.68
C GLY A 206 -25.15 5.43 17.07
N CYS A 207 -24.38 4.57 17.76
CA CYS A 207 -23.83 4.82 19.10
C CYS A 207 -22.29 4.77 19.16
N GLU A 208 -21.63 4.64 18.04
CA GLU A 208 -20.17 4.59 17.95
C GLU A 208 -19.50 5.95 18.20
N ASN A 209 -18.21 5.94 18.54
CA ASN A 209 -17.42 7.17 18.66
C ASN A 209 -17.27 7.86 17.29
N ASN A 210 -17.12 7.07 16.24
CA ASN A 210 -17.07 7.57 14.86
C ASN A 210 -18.48 7.82 14.30
N GLN A 211 -19.22 8.73 14.96
CA GLN A 211 -20.62 9.05 14.64
C GLN A 211 -20.82 9.34 13.15
N PRO A 212 -21.81 8.71 12.48
CA PRO A 212 -22.05 8.90 11.06
C PRO A 212 -22.27 10.34 10.62
N ASP A 213 -22.97 11.14 11.43
CA ASP A 213 -23.25 12.55 11.12
C ASP A 213 -21.95 13.39 11.21
N VAL A 214 -21.12 13.19 12.24
CA VAL A 214 -19.80 13.82 12.38
C VAL A 214 -18.85 13.37 11.27
N PHE A 215 -18.90 12.10 10.93
CA PHE A 215 -18.09 11.57 9.82
C PHE A 215 -18.50 12.16 8.48
N ARG A 216 -19.79 12.37 8.23
CA ARG A 216 -20.30 13.03 7.04
C ARG A 216 -19.79 14.48 6.92
N GLU A 217 -19.79 15.23 8.00
CA GLU A 217 -19.20 16.58 8.03
C GLU A 217 -17.69 16.54 7.75
N PHE A 218 -17.00 15.55 8.30
CA PHE A 218 -15.55 15.36 8.10
C PHE A 218 -15.17 15.00 6.67
N LEU A 219 -16.05 14.38 5.87
CA LEU A 219 -15.81 14.15 4.45
C LEU A 219 -15.59 15.45 3.67
N GLY A 220 -16.23 16.52 4.08
CA GLY A 220 -16.24 17.78 3.33
C GLY A 220 -17.09 17.71 2.06
N ASP A 221 -16.56 18.19 0.96
CA ASP A 221 -17.25 18.14 -0.34
C ASP A 221 -17.15 16.75 -0.98
N TYR A 222 -18.29 16.15 -1.31
CA TYR A 222 -18.40 14.86 -1.97
C TYR A 222 -19.63 14.76 -2.88
N ASP A 223 -19.61 13.84 -3.83
CA ASP A 223 -20.74 13.60 -4.73
C ASP A 223 -21.86 12.83 -4.01
N GLN A 224 -22.91 13.54 -3.62
CA GLN A 224 -24.06 12.99 -2.88
C GLN A 224 -24.90 11.99 -3.70
N GLU A 225 -24.76 11.97 -5.02
CA GLU A 225 -25.39 10.96 -5.88
C GLU A 225 -24.64 9.62 -5.83
N ARG A 226 -23.36 9.64 -5.43
CA ARG A 226 -22.48 8.47 -5.40
C ARG A 226 -22.12 8.01 -4.00
N VAL A 227 -22.36 8.84 -2.98
CA VAL A 227 -22.11 8.50 -1.57
C VAL A 227 -23.41 8.63 -0.79
N LYS A 228 -23.87 7.51 -0.26
CA LYS A 228 -25.07 7.44 0.59
C LYS A 228 -24.68 6.98 1.98
N PHE A 229 -25.55 7.27 2.95
CA PHE A 229 -25.37 6.94 4.36
C PHE A 229 -26.57 6.19 4.89
N MET A 230 -26.33 5.16 5.69
CA MET A 230 -27.33 4.45 6.47
C MET A 230 -26.88 4.34 7.93
N VAL A 231 -27.80 4.57 8.86
CA VAL A 231 -27.57 4.34 10.30
C VAL A 231 -28.53 3.26 10.75
N THR A 232 -28.02 2.08 11.10
CA THR A 232 -28.85 0.89 11.32
C THR A 232 -29.88 1.07 12.45
N GLN A 233 -29.53 1.78 13.53
CA GLN A 233 -30.46 2.07 14.63
C GLN A 233 -31.55 3.10 14.28
N LYS A 234 -31.48 3.76 13.13
CA LYS A 234 -32.47 4.76 12.67
C LYS A 234 -33.44 4.23 11.63
N VAL A 235 -33.27 2.98 11.16
CA VAL A 235 -34.10 2.35 10.12
C VAL A 235 -34.88 1.16 10.69
N GLY A 236 -35.98 0.82 10.06
CA GLY A 236 -36.84 -0.29 10.50
C GLY A 236 -36.27 -1.65 10.13
N ASP A 237 -35.83 -1.80 8.90
CA ASP A 237 -35.17 -3.00 8.36
C ASP A 237 -33.86 -2.56 7.69
N GLU A 238 -32.74 -2.91 8.30
CA GLU A 238 -31.41 -2.48 7.83
C GLU A 238 -30.99 -3.15 6.52
N TYR A 239 -31.53 -4.34 6.24
CA TYR A 239 -31.23 -5.02 4.97
C TYR A 239 -32.01 -4.41 3.82
N GLU A 240 -33.32 -4.24 3.96
CA GLU A 240 -34.16 -3.66 2.90
C GLU A 240 -33.76 -2.23 2.57
N GLU A 241 -33.59 -1.36 3.59
CA GLU A 241 -33.14 0.02 3.41
C GLU A 241 -31.75 0.08 2.74
N GLY A 242 -30.83 -0.76 3.23
CA GLY A 242 -29.48 -0.83 2.66
C GLY A 242 -29.48 -1.29 1.20
N MET A 243 -30.35 -2.25 0.85
CA MET A 243 -30.50 -2.73 -0.53
C MET A 243 -31.15 -1.67 -1.45
N GLU A 244 -32.12 -0.89 -0.95
CA GLU A 244 -32.68 0.23 -1.73
C GLU A 244 -31.60 1.26 -2.08
N LEU A 245 -30.82 1.71 -1.09
CA LEU A 245 -29.72 2.64 -1.31
C LEU A 245 -28.66 2.05 -2.27
N LEU A 246 -28.35 0.78 -2.15
CA LEU A 246 -27.40 0.12 -3.04
C LEU A 246 -27.90 -0.01 -4.47
N ARG A 247 -29.19 -0.25 -4.70
CA ARG A 247 -29.79 -0.26 -6.04
C ARG A 247 -29.69 1.11 -6.72
N GLU A 248 -29.95 2.20 -5.96
CA GLU A 248 -29.74 3.57 -6.47
C GLU A 248 -28.29 3.83 -6.85
N LEU A 249 -27.35 3.47 -5.96
CA LEU A 249 -25.92 3.60 -6.17
C LEU A 249 -25.43 2.77 -7.37
N TYR A 250 -25.92 1.56 -7.50
CA TYR A 250 -25.62 0.68 -8.64
C TYR A 250 -26.14 1.27 -9.95
N ALA A 251 -27.41 1.74 -9.97
CA ALA A 251 -28.00 2.36 -11.16
C ALA A 251 -27.20 3.59 -11.63
N LYS A 252 -26.55 4.29 -10.71
CA LYS A 252 -25.67 5.42 -11.03
C LYS A 252 -24.31 4.94 -11.53
N ALA A 253 -23.69 3.99 -10.84
CA ALA A 253 -22.36 3.51 -11.17
C ALA A 253 -22.25 2.83 -12.53
N ILE A 254 -23.28 2.06 -12.96
CA ILE A 254 -23.28 1.39 -14.26
C ILE A 254 -23.33 2.34 -15.46
N GLN A 255 -23.62 3.62 -15.24
CA GLN A 255 -23.63 4.62 -16.30
C GLN A 255 -22.24 5.12 -16.65
N ASP A 256 -21.24 4.87 -15.80
CA ASP A 256 -19.88 5.32 -16.03
C ASP A 256 -19.25 4.62 -17.23
N GLN A 257 -18.53 5.39 -18.01
CA GLN A 257 -17.82 4.91 -19.19
C GLN A 257 -16.31 5.14 -18.99
N ARG A 258 -15.51 4.18 -19.44
CA ARG A 258 -14.05 4.38 -19.52
C ARG A 258 -13.72 5.33 -20.65
N GLU A 259 -12.88 6.31 -20.38
CA GLU A 259 -12.33 7.23 -21.38
C GLU A 259 -10.80 7.17 -21.42
N ASP A 260 -10.21 7.76 -22.46
CA ASP A 260 -8.76 7.85 -22.58
C ASP A 260 -8.23 8.94 -21.66
N ILE A 261 -7.47 8.54 -20.66
CA ILE A 261 -6.89 9.40 -19.61
C ILE A 261 -5.39 9.49 -19.84
N PRO A 262 -4.77 10.68 -19.78
CA PRO A 262 -3.32 10.81 -19.84
C PRO A 262 -2.63 9.97 -18.77
N LEU A 263 -1.51 9.30 -19.12
CA LEU A 263 -0.77 8.45 -18.18
C LEU A 263 -0.23 9.27 -16.98
N SER A 264 -0.05 10.57 -17.11
CA SER A 264 0.32 11.49 -16.02
C SER A 264 -0.68 11.54 -14.87
N GLU A 265 -1.94 11.14 -15.11
CA GLU A 265 -2.98 11.05 -14.07
C GLU A 265 -2.96 9.73 -13.30
N LEU A 266 -2.15 8.75 -13.72
CA LEU A 266 -2.04 7.45 -13.05
C LEU A 266 -1.29 7.59 -11.73
N ARG A 267 -1.94 7.19 -10.63
CA ARG A 267 -1.33 7.12 -9.31
C ARG A 267 -1.06 5.66 -8.95
N VAL A 268 0.19 5.34 -8.68
CA VAL A 268 0.63 3.99 -8.34
C VAL A 268 1.08 3.96 -6.88
N GLY A 269 0.42 3.17 -6.08
CA GLY A 269 0.83 2.90 -4.70
C GLY A 269 1.83 1.74 -4.68
N LEU A 270 2.96 1.94 -3.98
CA LEU A 270 3.96 0.91 -3.75
C LEU A 270 3.95 0.53 -2.26
N LYS A 271 3.96 -0.76 -1.98
CA LYS A 271 4.04 -1.27 -0.61
C LYS A 271 5.07 -2.39 -0.55
N CYS A 272 6.10 -2.20 0.31
CA CYS A 272 7.01 -3.29 0.65
C CYS A 272 6.34 -4.22 1.66
N GLY A 273 6.35 -5.52 1.40
CA GLY A 273 5.74 -6.56 2.25
C GLY A 273 6.62 -6.96 3.44
N GLY A 274 7.24 -8.14 3.37
CA GLY A 274 8.00 -8.74 4.46
C GLY A 274 9.45 -8.29 4.60
N SER A 275 9.93 -7.31 3.85
CA SER A 275 11.31 -6.82 3.88
C SER A 275 12.35 -7.95 3.73
N ASP A 276 12.14 -8.86 2.77
CA ASP A 276 13.09 -9.92 2.45
C ASP A 276 14.38 -9.39 1.80
N GLY A 277 15.33 -10.29 1.53
CA GLY A 277 16.62 -9.94 0.95
C GLY A 277 16.55 -9.22 -0.40
N PHE A 278 15.44 -9.33 -1.11
CA PHE A 278 15.23 -8.80 -2.46
C PHE A 278 14.23 -7.65 -2.54
N SER A 279 13.66 -7.19 -1.43
CA SER A 279 12.60 -6.15 -1.42
C SER A 279 12.99 -4.82 -2.07
N GLY A 280 14.28 -4.53 -2.25
CA GLY A 280 14.76 -3.30 -2.89
C GLY A 280 15.04 -3.45 -4.38
N ILE A 281 14.70 -4.57 -5.00
CA ILE A 281 14.97 -4.83 -6.43
C ILE A 281 13.73 -4.51 -7.28
N THR A 282 12.56 -4.58 -6.71
CA THR A 282 11.28 -4.34 -7.39
C THR A 282 10.89 -2.89 -7.45
#